data_7e40ead0d8ca01458adee09739294caa
#
_entry.id   7e40ead0d8ca01458adee09739294caa
#
_cell.length_a   1.000
_cell.length_b   1.000
_cell.length_c   1.000
_cell.angle_alpha   90.00
_cell.angle_beta   90.00
_cell.angle_gamma   90.00
#
_symmetry.space_group_name_H-M   'P 1'
#
loop_
_entity.id
_entity.type
_entity.pdbx_description
1 polymer ?
#
loop_
_entity_poly.entity_id
_entity_poly.type
_entity_poly.pdbx_seq_one_letter_code
_entity_poly.pdbx_strand_id
1 'polypeptide(L)'
;APVAPGAIGPVVDLQAFFRPEIQARGEQVPKLMLFGGSNHKVFLGCLNCSGTERDSIWNKDGPHGSGILASDSIWKRFGEYGSEYGVFSPWSTIAREPPVIVDETGRYYGHFTVSTYDIERTHHPGARFILDIVETVRAAR
;
A
#
# COMPACT_ATOMS: atom_id res chain seq x y z
N ALA A 1 -14.71 -1.10 12.74
CA ALA A 1 -14.11 -0.98 13.26
C ALA A 1 -13.05 -0.81 13.42
N PRO A 2 -12.72 -0.63 13.05
CA PRO A 2 -11.75 -0.78 13.20
C PRO A 2 -10.95 -0.07 13.72
N VAL A 3 -10.88 0.34 14.07
CA VAL A 3 -10.18 0.76 14.73
C VAL A 3 -9.03 0.85 14.75
N ALA A 4 -8.78 0.17 14.53
CA ALA A 4 -7.58 0.08 14.78
C ALA A 4 -6.65 0.89 14.22
N PRO A 5 -6.62 1.09 13.01
CA PRO A 5 -5.53 1.85 12.47
C PRO A 5 -5.38 3.18 13.11
N GLY A 6 -6.47 3.84 13.27
CA GLY A 6 -6.39 5.17 13.81
C GLY A 6 -5.97 5.21 15.25
N ALA A 7 -6.19 4.12 15.96
CA ALA A 7 -5.91 4.09 17.37
C ALA A 7 -4.48 3.72 17.70
N ILE A 8 -3.75 3.28 16.73
CA ILE A 8 -2.44 2.76 17.01
C ILE A 8 -1.41 3.82 17.32
N GLY A 9 -1.58 4.96 16.76
CA GLY A 9 -0.68 6.05 17.05
C GLY A 9 0.69 5.84 16.49
N PRO A 10 1.69 6.36 17.17
CA PRO A 10 3.03 6.46 16.60
C PRO A 10 3.71 5.11 16.49
N VAL A 11 3.40 4.42 15.48
CA VAL A 11 3.95 3.10 15.27
C VAL A 11 5.19 3.17 14.41
N VAL A 12 6.25 2.55 14.87
CA VAL A 12 7.48 2.48 14.12
C VAL A 12 7.54 1.20 13.33
N ASP A 13 6.96 0.16 13.87
CA ASP A 13 6.94 -1.16 13.27
C ASP A 13 5.63 -1.33 12.50
N LEU A 14 5.72 -1.54 11.19
CA LEU A 14 4.53 -1.71 10.37
C LEU A 14 3.70 -2.91 10.76
N GLN A 15 4.33 -3.96 11.29
CA GLN A 15 3.59 -5.12 11.75
C GLN A 15 2.73 -4.79 12.96
N ALA A 16 3.22 -3.94 13.83
CA ALA A 16 2.48 -3.54 15.01
C ALA A 16 1.29 -2.67 14.65
N PHE A 17 1.33 -2.02 13.50
CA PHE A 17 0.26 -1.17 13.05
C PHE A 17 -1.04 -1.96 12.84
N PHE A 18 -0.90 -3.21 12.41
CA PHE A 18 -2.04 -4.08 12.16
C PHE A 18 -2.14 -5.10 13.30
N ARG A 19 -2.38 -4.64 14.46
CA ARG A 19 -2.31 -5.32 15.72
C ARG A 19 -2.91 -6.70 15.81
N PRO A 20 -2.14 -7.68 16.27
CA PRO A 20 -2.66 -9.05 16.44
C PRO A 20 -3.79 -9.13 17.46
N GLU A 21 -3.80 -8.27 18.46
CA GLU A 21 -4.84 -8.36 19.47
C GLU A 21 -6.22 -8.05 18.92
N ILE A 22 -6.31 -7.29 17.84
CA ILE A 22 -7.60 -7.05 17.21
C ILE A 22 -8.15 -8.34 16.64
N GLN A 23 -7.27 -9.10 16.01
CA GLN A 23 -7.65 -10.40 15.44
C GLN A 23 -7.97 -11.39 16.54
N ALA A 24 -7.25 -11.31 17.66
CA ALA A 24 -7.47 -12.22 18.78
C ALA A 24 -8.84 -12.04 19.40
N ARG A 25 -9.45 -10.89 19.26
CA ARG A 25 -10.78 -10.65 19.76
C ARG A 25 -11.87 -11.05 18.77
N GLY A 26 -11.48 -11.69 17.69
CA GLY A 26 -12.43 -12.11 16.68
C GLY A 26 -12.78 -11.05 15.66
N GLU A 27 -12.20 -9.90 15.78
CA GLU A 27 -12.39 -8.83 14.79
C GLU A 27 -11.47 -9.07 13.63
N GLN A 28 -12.03 -8.92 12.44
CA GLN A 28 -11.25 -9.12 11.24
C GLN A 28 -10.88 -7.76 10.66
N VAL A 29 -9.60 -7.54 10.44
CA VAL A 29 -9.15 -6.38 9.69
C VAL A 29 -9.17 -6.80 8.22
N PRO A 30 -10.01 -6.17 7.39
CA PRO A 30 -10.10 -6.57 5.99
C PRO A 30 -8.76 -6.36 5.28
N LYS A 31 -8.46 -7.24 4.35
CA LYS A 31 -7.26 -7.09 3.55
C LYS A 31 -7.42 -5.90 2.62
N LEU A 32 -6.44 -5.02 2.65
CA LEU A 32 -6.41 -3.86 1.78
C LEU A 32 -5.60 -4.20 0.55
N MET A 33 -6.24 -4.15 -0.60
CA MET A 33 -5.60 -4.56 -1.85
C MET A 33 -5.39 -3.37 -2.76
N LEU A 34 -4.23 -3.36 -3.43
CA LEU A 34 -3.90 -2.34 -4.39
C LEU A 34 -4.22 -2.80 -5.80
N PHE A 35 -4.88 -1.95 -6.56
CA PHE A 35 -5.12 -2.19 -7.96
C PHE A 35 -4.63 -0.98 -8.74
N GLY A 36 -3.87 -1.22 -9.78
CA GLY A 36 -3.30 -0.14 -10.57
C GLY A 36 -3.40 -0.39 -12.05
N GLY A 37 -2.68 0.42 -12.79
CA GLY A 37 -2.69 0.37 -14.23
C GLY A 37 -3.93 1.02 -14.81
N SER A 38 -4.08 0.94 -16.11
CA SER A 38 -5.22 1.52 -16.79
C SER A 38 -6.50 0.85 -16.33
N ASN A 39 -7.47 1.65 -15.91
CA ASN A 39 -8.74 1.19 -15.37
C ASN A 39 -8.60 0.35 -14.09
N HIS A 40 -7.44 0.44 -13.43
CA HIS A 40 -7.19 -0.22 -12.16
C HIS A 40 -7.46 -1.72 -12.18
N LYS A 41 -7.00 -2.37 -13.23
CA LYS A 41 -7.25 -3.81 -13.42
C LYS A 41 -6.09 -4.69 -12.97
N VAL A 42 -4.95 -4.12 -12.67
CA VAL A 42 -3.76 -4.89 -12.32
C VAL A 42 -3.63 -4.96 -10.80
N PHE A 43 -3.64 -6.17 -10.27
CA PHE A 43 -3.48 -6.37 -8.83
C PHE A 43 -2.02 -6.13 -8.46
N LEU A 44 -1.79 -5.26 -7.51
CA LEU A 44 -0.44 -4.87 -7.10
C LEU A 44 -0.04 -5.38 -5.73
N GLY A 45 -0.92 -6.08 -5.06
CA GLY A 45 -0.59 -6.71 -3.79
C GLY A 45 -1.44 -6.24 -2.64
N CYS A 46 -1.21 -6.86 -1.50
CA CYS A 46 -1.93 -6.57 -0.28
C CYS A 46 -1.10 -5.67 0.62
N LEU A 47 -1.68 -4.54 1.01
CA LEU A 47 -0.98 -3.56 1.83
C LEU A 47 -0.75 -4.01 3.26
N ASN A 48 -1.71 -4.73 3.82
CA ASN A 48 -1.68 -5.08 5.24
C ASN A 48 -1.57 -6.57 5.50
N CYS A 49 -1.02 -7.29 4.55
CA CYS A 49 -0.76 -8.71 4.73
C CYS A 49 0.63 -8.93 5.32
N SER A 50 0.77 -10.03 6.04
CA SER A 50 2.07 -10.42 6.59
C SER A 50 3.09 -10.64 5.48
N GLY A 51 4.34 -10.39 5.78
CA GLY A 51 5.43 -10.61 4.82
C GLY A 51 5.61 -12.06 4.39
N THR A 52 4.89 -13.00 5.03
CA THR A 52 4.93 -14.40 4.63
C THR A 52 3.83 -14.77 3.65
N GLU A 53 2.86 -13.91 3.43
CA GLU A 53 1.78 -14.20 2.50
C GLU A 53 2.23 -13.89 1.07
N ARG A 54 1.77 -14.73 0.16
CA ARG A 54 2.19 -14.62 -1.23
C ARG A 54 1.86 -13.27 -1.85
N ASP A 55 0.69 -12.74 -1.56
CA ASP A 55 0.21 -11.52 -2.19
C ASP A 55 0.61 -10.24 -1.47
N SER A 56 1.36 -10.35 -0.39
CA SER A 56 1.77 -9.19 0.38
C SER A 56 2.81 -8.37 -0.35
N ILE A 57 2.67 -7.05 -0.29
CA ILE A 57 3.73 -6.17 -0.81
C ILE A 57 5.00 -6.28 0.04
N TRP A 58 4.90 -6.84 1.23
CA TRP A 58 6.03 -6.98 2.15
C TRP A 58 6.76 -8.31 1.99
N ASN A 59 6.24 -9.21 1.15
CA ASN A 59 6.90 -10.48 0.88
C ASN A 59 7.91 -10.28 -0.25
N LYS A 60 9.18 -10.16 0.11
CA LYS A 60 10.21 -9.88 -0.89
C LYS A 60 10.37 -10.99 -1.92
N ASP A 61 9.92 -12.19 -1.59
CA ASP A 61 10.02 -13.32 -2.51
C ASP A 61 8.73 -13.55 -3.29
N GLY A 62 7.72 -12.75 -3.04
CA GLY A 62 6.45 -12.87 -3.73
C GLY A 62 6.37 -12.00 -4.97
N PRO A 63 5.30 -12.15 -5.75
CA PRO A 63 5.17 -11.42 -7.02
C PRO A 63 4.97 -9.93 -6.86
N HIS A 64 4.63 -9.46 -5.67
CA HIS A 64 4.36 -8.04 -5.43
C HIS A 64 5.36 -7.40 -4.47
N GLY A 65 6.40 -8.12 -4.12
CA GLY A 65 7.40 -7.64 -3.18
C GLY A 65 8.57 -6.94 -3.86
N SER A 66 9.64 -6.77 -3.10
CA SER A 66 10.80 -6.03 -3.55
C SER A 66 11.84 -6.89 -4.28
N GLY A 67 11.59 -8.17 -4.44
CA GLY A 67 12.56 -9.06 -5.08
C GLY A 67 12.70 -8.83 -6.57
N ILE A 68 13.79 -9.30 -7.13
CA ILE A 68 14.09 -9.04 -8.53
C ILE A 68 13.15 -9.76 -9.50
N LEU A 69 12.49 -10.80 -9.04
CA LEU A 69 11.57 -11.56 -9.89
C LEU A 69 10.14 -11.02 -9.86
N ALA A 70 9.86 -10.06 -9.01
CA ALA A 70 8.52 -9.47 -8.96
C ALA A 70 8.28 -8.65 -10.21
N SER A 71 7.13 -8.86 -10.85
CA SER A 71 6.82 -8.14 -12.08
C SER A 71 5.89 -6.96 -11.84
N ASP A 72 4.81 -7.17 -11.10
CA ASP A 72 3.83 -6.12 -10.85
C ASP A 72 4.02 -5.65 -9.42
N SER A 73 5.04 -4.80 -9.22
CA SER A 73 5.41 -4.39 -7.88
C SER A 73 5.61 -2.90 -7.79
N ILE A 74 5.06 -2.33 -6.72
CA ILE A 74 5.26 -0.91 -6.44
C ILE A 74 6.68 -0.61 -5.98
N TRP A 75 7.48 -1.66 -5.69
CA TRP A 75 8.86 -1.48 -5.23
C TRP A 75 9.86 -1.43 -6.37
N LYS A 76 9.43 -1.73 -7.59
CA LYS A 76 10.32 -1.72 -8.75
C LYS A 76 10.58 -0.31 -9.20
N ARG A 77 11.71 0.23 -8.83
CA ARG A 77 12.06 1.62 -9.04
C ARG A 77 11.99 2.07 -10.50
N PHE A 78 12.29 1.17 -11.41
CA PHE A 78 12.26 1.48 -12.84
C PHE A 78 11.09 0.82 -13.55
N GLY A 79 10.17 0.23 -12.78
CA GLY A 79 8.99 -0.39 -13.35
C GLY A 79 7.84 0.58 -13.43
N GLU A 80 6.83 0.17 -14.14
CA GLU A 80 5.63 0.95 -14.38
C GLU A 80 4.92 1.38 -13.10
N TYR A 81 4.96 0.52 -12.10
CA TYR A 81 4.22 0.75 -10.85
C TYR A 81 5.09 1.23 -9.70
N GLY A 82 6.37 1.37 -9.92
CA GLY A 82 7.28 1.77 -8.85
C GLY A 82 8.13 2.99 -9.16
N SER A 83 8.04 3.49 -10.37
CA SER A 83 8.85 4.63 -10.82
C SER A 83 8.38 5.93 -10.18
N GLU A 84 9.31 6.79 -9.84
CA GLU A 84 9.00 8.12 -9.33
C GLU A 84 8.36 9.03 -10.37
N TYR A 85 8.37 8.62 -11.63
CA TYR A 85 7.84 9.42 -12.72
C TYR A 85 6.72 8.74 -13.50
N GLY A 86 6.31 7.56 -13.05
CA GLY A 86 5.32 6.78 -13.77
C GLY A 86 3.90 7.25 -13.57
N VAL A 87 3.09 7.09 -14.60
CA VAL A 87 1.68 7.45 -14.54
C VAL A 87 0.92 6.60 -13.53
N PHE A 88 1.35 5.36 -13.35
CA PHE A 88 0.63 4.39 -12.51
C PHE A 88 1.29 4.15 -11.15
N SER A 89 2.30 4.93 -10.81
CA SER A 89 3.08 4.68 -9.60
C SER A 89 2.54 5.44 -8.40
N PRO A 90 2.49 4.83 -7.22
CA PRO A 90 2.13 5.57 -6.03
C PRO A 90 3.18 6.59 -5.61
N TRP A 91 4.41 6.43 -6.09
CA TRP A 91 5.53 7.28 -5.68
C TRP A 91 5.74 8.49 -6.57
N SER A 92 4.96 8.63 -7.61
CA SER A 92 5.07 9.78 -8.52
C SER A 92 4.15 10.89 -8.06
N THR A 93 4.68 12.09 -7.89
CA THR A 93 3.87 13.26 -7.52
C THR A 93 3.03 13.77 -8.69
N ILE A 94 3.26 13.22 -9.88
CA ILE A 94 2.53 13.63 -11.08
C ILE A 94 1.71 12.48 -11.68
N ALA A 95 1.56 11.39 -10.94
CA ALA A 95 0.81 10.24 -11.45
C ALA A 95 -0.64 10.61 -11.71
N ARG A 96 -1.12 10.29 -12.89
CA ARG A 96 -2.51 10.56 -13.26
C ARG A 96 -3.43 9.43 -12.87
N GLU A 97 -2.91 8.21 -12.85
CA GLU A 97 -3.69 7.04 -12.51
C GLU A 97 -2.95 6.21 -11.47
N PRO A 98 -2.79 6.77 -10.26
CA PRO A 98 -2.11 6.01 -9.21
C PRO A 98 -2.97 4.82 -8.78
N PRO A 99 -2.38 3.85 -8.06
CA PRO A 99 -3.16 2.72 -7.59
C PRO A 99 -4.28 3.14 -6.67
N VAL A 100 -5.33 2.34 -6.63
CA VAL A 100 -6.43 2.54 -5.70
C VAL A 100 -6.38 1.44 -4.64
N ILE A 101 -6.98 1.72 -3.49
CA ILE A 101 -7.07 0.77 -2.38
C ILE A 101 -8.51 0.30 -2.28
N VAL A 102 -8.70 -1.01 -2.34
CA VAL A 102 -10.01 -1.62 -2.20
C VAL A 102 -9.85 -2.79 -1.25
N ASP A 103 -10.73 -2.94 -0.27
CA ASP A 103 -10.62 -4.10 0.59
C ASP A 103 -11.37 -5.30 0.00
N GLU A 104 -11.23 -6.44 0.67
CA GLU A 104 -11.83 -7.68 0.16
C GLU A 104 -13.35 -7.68 0.20
N THR A 105 -13.96 -6.68 0.84
CA THR A 105 -15.41 -6.53 0.82
C THR A 105 -15.88 -5.60 -0.28
N GLY A 106 -14.94 -5.01 -1.01
CA GLY A 106 -15.24 -4.08 -2.10
C GLY A 106 -15.26 -2.63 -1.69
N ARG A 107 -14.93 -2.31 -0.46
CA ARG A 107 -14.92 -0.93 0.01
C ARG A 107 -13.71 -0.20 -0.55
N TYR A 108 -13.96 1.01 -1.05
CA TYR A 108 -12.95 1.86 -1.67
C TYR A 108 -12.34 2.82 -0.65
N TYR A 109 -11.03 2.94 -0.63
CA TYR A 109 -10.33 3.79 0.32
C TYR A 109 -9.54 4.92 -0.33
N GLY A 110 -9.71 5.14 -1.62
CA GLY A 110 -9.05 6.23 -2.31
C GLY A 110 -7.77 5.84 -3.01
N HIS A 111 -7.04 6.83 -3.46
CA HIS A 111 -5.80 6.61 -4.22
C HIS A 111 -4.61 6.46 -3.29
N PHE A 112 -3.79 5.48 -3.58
CA PHE A 112 -2.54 5.25 -2.87
C PHE A 112 -1.45 6.01 -3.60
N THR A 113 -1.20 7.24 -3.18
CA THR A 113 -0.28 8.13 -3.89
C THR A 113 0.35 9.12 -2.94
N VAL A 114 1.60 9.48 -3.24
CA VAL A 114 2.29 10.54 -2.51
C VAL A 114 1.88 11.92 -3.00
N SER A 115 1.15 12.02 -4.10
CA SER A 115 0.76 13.30 -4.66
C SER A 115 -0.23 14.02 -3.75
N THR A 116 0.15 15.17 -3.25
CA THR A 116 -0.72 15.97 -2.40
C THR A 116 -1.76 16.74 -3.21
N TYR A 117 -1.63 16.74 -4.53
CA TYR A 117 -2.59 17.39 -5.40
C TYR A 117 -3.74 16.47 -5.81
N ASP A 118 -3.63 15.19 -5.48
CA ASP A 118 -4.67 14.23 -5.83
C ASP A 118 -5.79 14.33 -4.81
N ILE A 119 -6.95 14.80 -5.24
CA ILE A 119 -8.08 15.01 -4.33
C ILE A 119 -8.68 13.70 -3.82
N GLU A 120 -8.36 12.59 -4.48
CA GLU A 120 -8.83 11.27 -4.03
C GLU A 120 -7.78 10.53 -3.22
N ARG A 121 -6.70 11.19 -2.87
CA ARG A 121 -5.65 10.59 -2.06
C ARG A 121 -6.26 9.98 -0.80
N THR A 122 -5.85 8.76 -0.50
CA THR A 122 -6.42 8.02 0.62
C THR A 122 -6.29 8.78 1.94
N HIS A 123 -7.31 8.64 2.77
CA HIS A 123 -7.27 9.14 4.15
C HIS A 123 -7.08 8.00 5.15
N HIS A 124 -6.93 6.78 4.66
CA HIS A 124 -6.71 5.63 5.54
C HIS A 124 -5.39 5.80 6.28
N PRO A 125 -5.39 5.82 7.61
CA PRO A 125 -4.17 6.15 8.37
C PRO A 125 -3.02 5.20 8.10
N GLY A 126 -3.31 3.92 7.95
CA GLY A 126 -2.26 2.95 7.67
C GLY A 126 -1.61 3.15 6.32
N ALA A 127 -2.43 3.41 5.31
CA ALA A 127 -1.92 3.66 3.97
C ALA A 127 -1.12 4.95 3.92
N ARG A 128 -1.59 6.00 4.60
CA ARG A 128 -0.88 7.26 4.67
C ARG A 128 0.47 7.10 5.37
N PHE A 129 0.48 6.30 6.44
CA PHE A 129 1.70 6.05 7.17
C PHE A 129 2.74 5.35 6.28
N ILE A 130 2.32 4.37 5.50
CA ILE A 130 3.22 3.67 4.57
C ILE A 130 3.78 4.65 3.53
N LEU A 131 2.92 5.47 2.96
CA LEU A 131 3.35 6.44 1.97
C LEU A 131 4.38 7.40 2.55
N ASP A 132 4.15 7.91 3.75
CA ASP A 132 5.04 8.86 4.37
C ASP A 132 6.40 8.24 4.72
N ILE A 133 6.38 7.02 5.22
CA ILE A 133 7.62 6.34 5.60
C ILE A 133 8.49 6.07 4.36
N VAL A 134 7.88 5.56 3.31
CA VAL A 134 8.64 5.23 2.11
C VAL A 134 9.19 6.49 1.44
N GLU A 135 8.38 7.53 1.41
CA GLU A 135 8.84 8.78 0.82
C GLU A 135 10.00 9.37 1.61
N THR A 136 9.94 9.30 2.92
CA THR A 136 11.03 9.77 3.78
C THR A 136 12.31 8.99 3.51
N VAL A 137 12.21 7.67 3.40
CA VAL A 137 13.37 6.84 3.14
C VAL A 137 13.96 7.15 1.76
N ARG A 138 13.12 7.33 0.77
CA ARG A 138 13.59 7.64 -0.59
C ARG A 138 14.25 9.01 -0.65
N ALA A 139 13.70 9.97 0.04
CA ALA A 139 14.25 11.32 0.04
C ALA A 139 15.60 11.39 0.73
N ALA A 140 15.87 10.48 1.64
CA ALA A 140 17.13 10.44 2.37
C ALA A 140 18.29 9.92 1.53
N ARG A 141 18.02 9.39 0.37
CA ARG A 141 19.07 8.91 -0.52
C ARG A 141 19.54 10.05 -1.40
#